data_6403454591f2a2227bbb8050ca369214
#
_entry.id   6403454591f2a2227bbb8050ca369214
#
_cell.length_a   1.000
_cell.length_b   1.000
_cell.length_c   1.000
_cell.angle_alpha   90.00
_cell.angle_beta   90.00
_cell.angle_gamma   90.00
#
_symmetry.space_group_name_H-M   'P 1'
#
loop_
_entity.id
_entity.type
_entity.pdbx_description
1 polymer ?
#
loop_
_entity_poly.entity_id
_entity_poly.type
_entity_poly.pdbx_seq_one_letter_code
_entity_poly.pdbx_strand_id
1 'polypeptide(L)'
;MNDAAPKVTGGARRRRRGGRGRSGANAKAHEDLADAPFPEAEPVFSSPPPVLATSNFIEGMGTPPPAGAMNQEEQNLALFIDIDNLLIGLRESGHPKFDVKLLISRLLEKGKIVVKRAYADWSRYTEYKRAFHESAFELIDIPQHRMTGKNSADIRMVVDAMDLASNKEHITTFVIGSGDSDFSPLVSKLKENNKQVLGFGVKGSTSELLIDNCDEFLYYEDLVREKTKTASLQGLPEKTAEAFSLLMDSILALKRENKEILWGSMVKQTMQRKNPSFNESYYGFRAFSELLEAAEKQGIIVLKRDAKSGSYIITGFGNE
;
A
#
# COMPACT_ATOMS: atom_id res chain seq x y z
N MET A 1 41.97 -62.66 20.58
CA MET A 1 42.53 -62.14 21.82
C MET A 1 41.64 -60.95 22.15
N ASN A 2 40.61 -61.19 22.91
CA ASN A 2 40.47 -61.03 24.36
C ASN A 2 40.52 -59.52 24.68
N ASP A 3 39.65 -58.89 25.41
CA ASP A 3 38.56 -59.29 26.33
C ASP A 3 37.81 -57.99 26.70
N ALA A 4 36.59 -58.09 26.79
CA ALA A 4 35.71 -58.08 27.95
C ALA A 4 35.25 -56.69 28.46
N ALA A 5 33.96 -56.62 28.47
CA ALA A 5 33.16 -55.69 29.31
C ALA A 5 33.25 -56.06 30.80
N PRO A 6 32.78 -55.25 31.71
CA PRO A 6 31.63 -55.70 32.46
C PRO A 6 30.49 -54.70 32.71
N LYS A 7 29.31 -55.31 32.82
CA LYS A 7 28.06 -54.84 33.47
C LYS A 7 28.25 -54.66 34.98
N VAL A 8 27.36 -53.88 35.63
CA VAL A 8 26.63 -54.19 36.88
C VAL A 8 25.74 -52.99 37.23
N THR A 9 24.43 -53.10 37.14
CA THR A 9 23.35 -53.24 38.14
C THR A 9 23.26 -52.08 39.16
N GLY A 10 22.19 -51.45 39.45
CA GLY A 10 20.82 -51.85 39.66
C GLY A 10 20.36 -51.12 40.91
N GLY A 11 19.15 -50.69 41.01
CA GLY A 11 18.66 -50.07 42.25
C GLY A 11 17.30 -49.39 42.12
N ALA A 12 16.28 -50.16 42.34
CA ALA A 12 14.87 -49.75 42.42
C ALA A 12 14.47 -49.29 43.82
N ARG A 13 13.26 -48.74 43.91
CA ARG A 13 12.37 -48.52 45.10
C ARG A 13 12.48 -47.10 45.69
N ARG A 14 11.39 -46.45 46.09
CA ARG A 14 10.04 -46.82 46.55
C ARG A 14 9.13 -45.61 46.69
N ARG A 15 7.89 -45.78 46.28
CA ARG A 15 6.61 -45.25 46.80
C ARG A 15 6.60 -44.64 48.20
N ARG A 16 5.80 -43.56 48.38
CA ARG A 16 4.79 -43.30 49.45
C ARG A 16 4.10 -41.99 49.09
N ARG A 17 2.82 -41.88 48.79
CA ARG A 17 1.54 -42.06 49.50
C ARG A 17 1.42 -41.25 50.82
N GLY A 18 0.39 -40.41 50.81
CA GLY A 18 -0.25 -39.83 51.98
C GLY A 18 -0.19 -38.29 51.93
N GLY A 19 -1.23 -37.51 52.13
CA GLY A 19 -2.45 -37.74 52.83
C GLY A 19 -3.48 -36.65 52.66
N ARG A 20 -4.65 -37.01 52.96
CA ARG A 20 -5.92 -36.28 53.04
C ARG A 20 -5.93 -35.19 54.12
N GLY A 21 -6.77 -34.13 53.91
CA GLY A 21 -7.28 -33.30 54.96
C GLY A 21 -8.01 -32.11 54.33
N ARG A 22 -9.32 -32.19 54.12
CA ARG A 22 -10.47 -31.69 54.92
C ARG A 22 -10.48 -30.20 55.07
N SER A 23 -11.45 -29.60 54.37
CA SER A 23 -12.78 -29.16 54.81
C SER A 23 -12.78 -27.78 55.46
N GLY A 24 -13.67 -26.94 54.99
CA GLY A 24 -14.09 -25.74 55.70
C GLY A 24 -14.94 -24.84 54.84
N ALA A 25 -16.21 -25.10 54.90
CA ALA A 25 -17.34 -24.30 54.53
C ALA A 25 -17.18 -22.82 54.92
N ASN A 26 -17.54 -21.94 54.03
CA ASN A 26 -18.37 -20.80 54.42
C ASN A 26 -19.27 -20.41 53.23
N ALA A 27 -20.47 -20.92 53.27
CA ALA A 27 -21.63 -20.35 52.62
C ALA A 27 -22.26 -19.38 53.59
N LYS A 28 -22.52 -18.16 53.16
CA LYS A 28 -23.78 -17.43 53.43
C LYS A 28 -23.61 -15.94 53.19
N ALA A 29 -24.63 -15.47 52.50
CA ALA A 29 -25.20 -14.12 52.55
C ALA A 29 -24.62 -13.11 51.59
N HIS A 30 -25.30 -12.90 50.49
CA HIS A 30 -25.98 -11.65 50.22
C HIS A 30 -27.08 -11.88 49.20
N GLU A 31 -28.28 -12.05 49.77
CA GLU A 31 -29.56 -11.77 49.15
C GLU A 31 -29.77 -10.26 49.09
N ASP A 32 -30.52 -9.85 48.06
CA ASP A 32 -31.28 -8.62 47.96
C ASP A 32 -30.55 -7.30 47.74
N LEU A 33 -30.52 -6.91 46.48
CA LEU A 33 -30.89 -5.56 46.04
C LEU A 33 -31.54 -5.66 44.66
N ALA A 34 -32.85 -5.93 44.71
CA ALA A 34 -33.77 -5.81 43.60
C ALA A 34 -34.17 -4.34 43.42
N ASP A 35 -34.40 -3.99 42.15
CA ASP A 35 -35.28 -2.92 41.68
C ASP A 35 -35.10 -1.48 42.19
N ALA A 36 -34.41 -0.68 41.36
CA ALA A 36 -34.76 0.72 41.17
C ALA A 36 -34.83 1.04 39.68
N PRO A 37 -35.94 1.57 39.17
CA PRO A 37 -36.08 1.92 37.76
C PRO A 37 -35.27 3.19 37.47
N PHE A 38 -34.47 3.13 36.40
CA PHE A 38 -33.82 4.30 35.81
C PHE A 38 -34.87 5.25 35.23
N PRO A 39 -34.78 6.56 35.46
CA PRO A 39 -35.68 7.51 34.84
C PRO A 39 -35.35 7.60 33.33
N GLU A 40 -36.36 7.43 32.51
CA GLU A 40 -36.33 7.72 31.08
C GLU A 40 -35.99 9.19 30.87
N ALA A 41 -34.83 9.44 30.22
CA ALA A 41 -34.48 10.78 29.75
C ALA A 41 -35.16 11.01 28.39
N GLU A 42 -36.13 11.91 28.39
CA GLU A 42 -36.73 12.40 27.13
C GLU A 42 -35.66 13.11 26.25
N PRO A 43 -35.73 12.95 24.91
CA PRO A 43 -34.82 13.63 24.01
C PRO A 43 -35.21 15.11 23.91
N VAL A 44 -34.38 15.97 24.46
CA VAL A 44 -34.48 17.41 24.24
C VAL A 44 -34.00 17.75 22.85
N PHE A 45 -34.93 17.90 21.93
CA PHE A 45 -34.70 18.52 20.62
C PHE A 45 -34.43 20.01 20.83
N SER A 46 -33.16 20.44 20.85
CA SER A 46 -32.78 21.82 20.72
C SER A 46 -32.62 22.14 19.23
N SER A 47 -33.50 22.98 18.72
CA SER A 47 -33.41 23.59 17.40
C SER A 47 -32.10 24.38 17.24
N PRO A 48 -31.45 24.32 16.05
CA PRO A 48 -30.23 25.11 15.80
C PRO A 48 -30.56 26.61 15.74
N PRO A 49 -29.62 27.48 16.18
CA PRO A 49 -29.82 28.92 16.12
C PRO A 49 -29.86 29.42 14.67
N PRO A 50 -30.54 30.54 14.40
CA PRO A 50 -30.64 31.11 13.05
C PRO A 50 -29.28 31.61 12.55
N VAL A 51 -28.88 31.13 11.37
CA VAL A 51 -27.68 31.58 10.66
C VAL A 51 -27.93 33.01 10.15
N LEU A 52 -27.23 33.96 10.74
CA LEU A 52 -27.15 35.33 10.21
C LEU A 52 -26.34 35.31 8.91
N ALA A 53 -27.04 35.58 7.82
CA ALA A 53 -26.43 35.81 6.53
C ALA A 53 -25.64 37.16 6.55
N THR A 54 -24.32 37.05 6.62
CA THR A 54 -23.44 38.15 6.27
C THR A 54 -22.91 37.96 4.87
N SER A 55 -23.54 38.64 3.93
CA SER A 55 -23.02 38.84 2.58
C SER A 55 -21.78 39.72 2.64
N ASN A 56 -20.59 39.15 2.51
CA ASN A 56 -19.43 39.90 2.03
C ASN A 56 -18.90 39.15 0.79
N PHE A 57 -19.30 39.67 -0.36
CA PHE A 57 -18.74 39.34 -1.66
C PHE A 57 -17.26 39.76 -1.66
N ILE A 58 -16.34 38.79 -1.73
CA ILE A 58 -14.97 39.04 -2.18
C ILE A 58 -14.94 38.60 -3.64
N GLU A 59 -14.99 39.59 -4.55
CA GLU A 59 -14.64 39.43 -5.95
C GLU A 59 -13.17 39.02 -6.04
N GLY A 60 -12.89 37.82 -6.58
CA GLY A 60 -11.52 37.38 -6.85
C GLY A 60 -11.24 35.88 -6.80
N MET A 61 -12.26 35.04 -6.73
CA MET A 61 -12.05 33.58 -6.88
C MET A 61 -12.54 33.12 -8.25
N GLY A 62 -11.60 32.62 -9.05
CA GLY A 62 -11.89 31.99 -10.32
C GLY A 62 -13.00 30.94 -10.18
N THR A 63 -13.87 30.91 -11.19
CA THR A 63 -14.99 29.97 -11.30
C THR A 63 -14.57 28.54 -10.93
N PRO A 64 -15.37 27.84 -10.10
CA PRO A 64 -15.11 26.44 -9.82
C PRO A 64 -15.11 25.64 -11.13
N PRO A 65 -14.30 24.59 -11.25
CA PRO A 65 -14.29 23.75 -12.43
C PRO A 65 -15.70 23.19 -12.68
N PRO A 66 -16.09 22.97 -13.95
CA PRO A 66 -17.44 22.51 -14.28
C PRO A 66 -17.74 21.21 -13.51
N ALA A 67 -18.97 21.15 -12.97
CA ALA A 67 -19.52 20.02 -12.22
C ALA A 67 -19.71 18.78 -13.14
N GLY A 68 -18.63 18.22 -13.62
CA GLY A 68 -18.53 17.09 -14.53
C GLY A 68 -17.18 16.40 -14.44
N ALA A 69 -16.18 16.98 -13.74
CA ALA A 69 -15.03 16.23 -13.30
C ALA A 69 -15.50 15.35 -12.13
N MET A 70 -15.92 14.13 -12.42
CA MET A 70 -16.15 13.11 -11.40
C MET A 70 -14.92 13.16 -10.49
N ASN A 71 -15.13 13.51 -9.22
CA ASN A 71 -14.19 13.24 -8.14
C ASN A 71 -13.99 11.72 -8.19
N GLN A 72 -12.95 11.27 -8.90
CA GLN A 72 -12.45 9.93 -8.66
C GLN A 72 -11.92 10.01 -7.24
N GLU A 73 -12.66 9.39 -6.32
CA GLU A 73 -12.21 9.23 -4.94
C GLU A 73 -10.79 8.71 -4.99
N GLU A 74 -9.87 9.48 -4.44
CA GLU A 74 -8.45 9.15 -4.43
C GLU A 74 -8.31 7.81 -3.69
N GLN A 75 -7.87 6.76 -4.40
CA GLN A 75 -7.76 5.43 -3.82
C GLN A 75 -6.74 5.44 -2.69
N ASN A 76 -7.13 4.96 -1.52
CA ASN A 76 -6.23 4.73 -0.40
C ASN A 76 -5.77 3.28 -0.41
N LEU A 77 -4.47 3.08 -0.61
CA LEU A 77 -3.86 1.77 -0.76
C LEU A 77 -3.20 1.30 0.53
N ALA A 78 -3.39 0.02 0.86
CA ALA A 78 -2.61 -0.69 1.86
C ALA A 78 -1.76 -1.78 1.18
N LEU A 79 -0.45 -1.73 1.38
CA LEU A 79 0.52 -2.60 0.73
C LEU A 79 1.08 -3.62 1.73
N PHE A 80 0.94 -4.90 1.40
CA PHE A 80 1.43 -6.05 2.14
C PHE A 80 2.35 -6.88 1.24
N ILE A 81 3.58 -7.12 1.66
CA ILE A 81 4.58 -7.85 0.85
C ILE A 81 5.13 -9.04 1.63
N ASP A 82 5.01 -10.22 1.05
CA ASP A 82 5.74 -11.43 1.43
C ASP A 82 7.12 -11.43 0.75
N ILE A 83 8.13 -11.08 1.51
CA ILE A 83 9.50 -10.89 0.99
C ILE A 83 10.15 -12.24 0.65
N ASP A 84 9.90 -13.29 1.43
CA ASP A 84 10.47 -14.60 1.17
C ASP A 84 10.03 -15.12 -0.20
N ASN A 85 8.72 -15.12 -0.49
CA ASN A 85 8.17 -15.56 -1.76
C ASN A 85 8.67 -14.70 -2.93
N LEU A 86 8.61 -13.37 -2.79
CA LEU A 86 9.00 -12.43 -3.83
C LEU A 86 10.48 -12.57 -4.21
N LEU A 87 11.39 -12.64 -3.22
CA LEU A 87 12.84 -12.71 -3.48
C LEU A 87 13.27 -14.08 -4.00
N ILE A 88 12.58 -15.16 -3.64
CA ILE A 88 12.80 -16.49 -4.23
C ILE A 88 12.43 -16.43 -5.72
N GLY A 89 11.24 -15.95 -6.06
CA GLY A 89 10.80 -15.83 -7.45
C GLY A 89 11.71 -14.96 -8.32
N LEU A 90 12.23 -13.85 -7.77
CA LEU A 90 13.18 -12.98 -8.47
C LEU A 90 14.51 -13.68 -8.77
N ARG A 91 15.03 -14.48 -7.85
CA ARG A 91 16.26 -15.26 -8.06
C ARG A 91 16.07 -16.29 -9.17
N GLU A 92 14.94 -16.99 -9.18
CA GLU A 92 14.59 -17.99 -10.19
C GLU A 92 14.40 -17.37 -11.58
N SER A 93 13.88 -16.15 -11.64
CA SER A 93 13.68 -15.39 -12.89
C SER A 93 14.93 -14.62 -13.36
N GLY A 94 16.08 -14.78 -12.69
CA GLY A 94 17.35 -14.15 -13.07
C GLY A 94 17.45 -12.65 -12.78
N HIS A 95 16.56 -12.10 -11.95
CA HIS A 95 16.63 -10.71 -11.50
C HIS A 95 17.48 -10.61 -10.23
N PRO A 96 18.63 -9.89 -10.25
CA PRO A 96 19.59 -9.95 -9.16
C PRO A 96 19.14 -9.21 -7.89
N LYS A 97 18.26 -8.21 -8.03
CA LYS A 97 17.84 -7.34 -6.91
C LYS A 97 16.42 -6.84 -7.08
N PHE A 98 15.72 -6.74 -5.95
CA PHE A 98 14.43 -6.07 -5.86
C PHE A 98 14.61 -4.57 -5.59
N ASP A 99 14.04 -3.73 -6.43
CA ASP A 99 13.97 -2.27 -6.22
C ASP A 99 12.55 -1.90 -5.79
N VAL A 100 12.36 -1.75 -4.48
CA VAL A 100 11.06 -1.41 -3.89
C VAL A 100 10.52 -0.06 -4.37
N LYS A 101 11.41 0.86 -4.79
CA LYS A 101 11.00 2.19 -5.28
C LYS A 101 10.24 2.11 -6.59
N LEU A 102 10.51 1.11 -7.44
CA LEU A 102 9.74 0.88 -8.68
C LEU A 102 8.29 0.53 -8.37
N LEU A 103 8.08 -0.39 -7.43
CA LEU A 103 6.73 -0.77 -6.99
C LEU A 103 5.99 0.44 -6.40
N ILE A 104 6.63 1.20 -5.49
CA ILE A 104 6.03 2.38 -4.90
C ILE A 104 5.65 3.40 -5.96
N SER A 105 6.56 3.70 -6.91
CA SER A 105 6.28 4.65 -8.00
C SER A 105 5.05 4.23 -8.80
N ARG A 106 4.94 2.93 -9.13
CA ARG A 106 3.78 2.39 -9.87
C ARG A 106 2.47 2.49 -9.07
N LEU A 107 2.51 2.20 -7.76
CA LEU A 107 1.32 2.27 -6.91
C LEU A 107 0.86 3.71 -6.66
N LEU A 108 1.80 4.68 -6.59
CA LEU A 108 1.48 6.11 -6.47
C LEU A 108 0.75 6.67 -7.71
N GLU A 109 0.86 6.01 -8.86
CA GLU A 109 0.06 6.34 -10.04
C GLU A 109 -1.42 6.07 -9.81
N LYS A 110 -1.74 5.00 -9.06
CA LYS A 110 -3.12 4.57 -8.78
C LYS A 110 -3.77 5.34 -7.63
N GLY A 111 -3.01 5.71 -6.61
CA GLY A 111 -3.55 6.42 -5.46
C GLY A 111 -2.54 6.69 -4.36
N LYS A 112 -3.03 6.99 -3.18
CA LYS A 112 -2.22 7.28 -1.99
C LYS A 112 -1.93 5.99 -1.22
N ILE A 113 -0.67 5.69 -0.96
CA ILE A 113 -0.29 4.54 -0.14
C ILE A 113 -0.29 4.98 1.34
N VAL A 114 -1.24 4.46 2.13
CA VAL A 114 -1.42 4.83 3.55
C VAL A 114 -0.82 3.81 4.51
N VAL A 115 -0.68 2.55 4.09
CA VAL A 115 -0.05 1.48 4.87
C VAL A 115 0.96 0.74 4.00
N LYS A 116 2.13 0.45 4.56
CA LYS A 116 3.19 -0.33 3.90
C LYS A 116 3.78 -1.30 4.91
N ARG A 117 3.55 -2.60 4.74
CA ARG A 117 4.06 -3.68 5.58
C ARG A 117 4.81 -4.72 4.77
N ALA A 118 5.94 -5.18 5.29
CA ALA A 118 6.74 -6.21 4.65
C ALA A 118 7.09 -7.31 5.67
N TYR A 119 6.78 -8.54 5.32
CA TYR A 119 6.85 -9.73 6.17
C TYR A 119 8.01 -10.61 5.75
N ALA A 120 8.90 -10.94 6.66
CA ALA A 120 10.04 -11.82 6.42
C ALA A 120 10.73 -12.25 7.72
N ASP A 121 11.60 -13.24 7.61
CA ASP A 121 12.73 -13.38 8.53
C ASP A 121 13.82 -12.37 8.14
N TRP A 122 13.74 -11.18 8.71
CA TRP A 122 14.61 -10.05 8.36
C TRP A 122 16.09 -10.27 8.75
N SER A 123 16.42 -11.33 9.47
CA SER A 123 17.80 -11.72 9.68
C SER A 123 18.46 -12.23 8.39
N ARG A 124 17.67 -12.76 7.46
CA ARG A 124 18.11 -13.32 6.18
C ARG A 124 18.24 -12.27 5.06
N TYR A 125 17.57 -11.11 5.22
CA TYR A 125 17.45 -10.08 4.19
C TYR A 125 17.93 -8.72 4.68
N THR A 126 19.04 -8.71 5.40
CA THR A 126 19.61 -7.49 6.02
C THR A 126 19.97 -6.41 4.99
N GLU A 127 20.36 -6.80 3.77
CA GLU A 127 20.68 -5.91 2.67
C GLU A 127 19.51 -5.07 2.16
N TYR A 128 18.28 -5.57 2.34
CA TYR A 128 17.05 -4.86 1.91
C TYR A 128 16.47 -3.94 3.00
N LYS A 129 16.79 -4.16 4.29
CA LYS A 129 16.21 -3.40 5.41
C LYS A 129 16.30 -1.89 5.18
N ARG A 130 17.47 -1.41 4.75
CA ARG A 130 17.67 0.02 4.54
C ARG A 130 16.74 0.60 3.49
N ALA A 131 16.59 -0.05 2.33
CA ALA A 131 15.73 0.41 1.25
C ALA A 131 14.26 0.44 1.65
N PHE A 132 13.80 -0.56 2.42
CA PHE A 132 12.44 -0.61 2.94
C PHE A 132 12.20 0.46 4.02
N HIS A 133 13.12 0.69 4.95
CA HIS A 133 13.02 1.78 5.93
C HIS A 133 13.01 3.16 5.28
N GLU A 134 13.90 3.42 4.31
CA GLU A 134 13.90 4.67 3.53
C GLU A 134 12.60 4.87 2.76
N SER A 135 11.89 3.80 2.43
CA SER A 135 10.58 3.80 1.79
C SER A 135 9.42 3.80 2.78
N ALA A 136 9.70 3.96 4.08
CA ALA A 136 8.73 4.00 5.18
C ALA A 136 7.85 2.74 5.28
N PHE A 137 8.44 1.55 5.14
CA PHE A 137 7.78 0.29 5.46
C PHE A 137 7.89 -0.06 6.93
N GLU A 138 6.82 -0.61 7.48
CA GLU A 138 6.81 -1.37 8.72
C GLU A 138 7.36 -2.77 8.41
N LEU A 139 8.51 -3.12 9.02
CA LEU A 139 9.13 -4.43 8.85
C LEU A 139 8.61 -5.39 9.92
N ILE A 140 7.82 -6.36 9.52
CA ILE A 140 7.29 -7.39 10.41
C ILE A 140 8.28 -8.55 10.43
N ASP A 141 8.99 -8.69 11.55
CA ASP A 141 10.00 -9.74 11.70
C ASP A 141 9.36 -11.03 12.19
N ILE A 142 9.54 -12.10 11.43
CA ILE A 142 8.99 -13.43 11.71
C ILE A 142 10.12 -14.45 11.61
N PRO A 143 10.87 -14.66 12.71
CA PRO A 143 11.97 -15.59 12.72
C PRO A 143 11.51 -16.99 12.38
N GLN A 144 12.12 -17.61 11.38
CA GLN A 144 11.86 -19.00 11.03
C GLN A 144 12.53 -19.96 12.01
N HIS A 145 11.81 -20.38 13.03
CA HIS A 145 12.27 -21.49 13.88
C HIS A 145 11.98 -22.81 13.18
N ARG A 146 12.95 -23.73 13.20
CA ARG A 146 12.87 -25.05 12.56
C ARG A 146 11.65 -25.90 12.98
N MET A 147 10.94 -25.52 14.04
CA MET A 147 9.79 -26.23 14.60
C MET A 147 8.44 -25.50 14.44
N THR A 148 8.40 -24.26 14.04
CA THR A 148 7.17 -23.54 13.67
C THR A 148 7.00 -23.60 12.17
N GLY A 149 5.83 -24.05 11.70
CA GLY A 149 5.59 -24.34 10.29
C GLY A 149 5.92 -23.17 9.37
N LYS A 150 6.18 -23.47 8.09
CA LYS A 150 6.58 -22.54 7.02
C LYS A 150 5.66 -21.32 6.83
N ASN A 151 4.42 -21.37 7.31
CA ASN A 151 3.36 -20.42 6.98
C ASN A 151 3.10 -19.34 8.04
N SER A 152 4.03 -19.14 9.00
CA SER A 152 3.80 -18.14 10.08
C SER A 152 3.73 -16.70 9.55
N ALA A 153 4.51 -16.38 8.51
CA ALA A 153 4.51 -15.07 7.85
C ALA A 153 3.20 -14.85 7.11
N ASP A 154 2.75 -15.87 6.35
CA ASP A 154 1.53 -15.83 5.56
C ASP A 154 0.31 -15.62 6.45
N ILE A 155 0.21 -16.40 7.54
CA ILE A 155 -0.89 -16.28 8.51
C ILE A 155 -0.88 -14.90 9.15
N ARG A 156 0.27 -14.36 9.53
CA ARG A 156 0.37 -13.02 10.10
C ARG A 156 -0.06 -11.95 9.11
N MET A 157 0.36 -12.06 7.86
CA MET A 157 -0.03 -11.11 6.81
C MET A 157 -1.53 -11.16 6.56
N VAL A 158 -2.14 -12.35 6.51
CA VAL A 158 -3.59 -12.53 6.37
C VAL A 158 -4.35 -11.88 7.51
N VAL A 159 -3.94 -12.12 8.76
CA VAL A 159 -4.59 -11.53 9.94
C VAL A 159 -4.50 -10.01 9.92
N ASP A 160 -3.31 -9.46 9.67
CA ASP A 160 -3.09 -8.01 9.62
C ASP A 160 -3.88 -7.32 8.49
N ALA A 161 -4.00 -7.98 7.32
CA ALA A 161 -4.77 -7.47 6.20
C ALA A 161 -6.29 -7.48 6.49
N MET A 162 -6.79 -8.57 7.08
CA MET A 162 -8.20 -8.69 7.44
C MET A 162 -8.59 -7.74 8.57
N ASP A 163 -7.75 -7.58 9.59
CA ASP A 163 -7.97 -6.60 10.66
C ASP A 163 -8.08 -5.18 10.09
N LEU A 164 -7.16 -4.83 9.18
CA LEU A 164 -7.16 -3.52 8.54
C LEU A 164 -8.41 -3.31 7.66
N ALA A 165 -8.81 -4.33 6.90
CA ALA A 165 -9.99 -4.28 6.03
C ALA A 165 -11.29 -4.06 6.82
N SER A 166 -11.38 -4.65 8.02
CA SER A 166 -12.55 -4.55 8.90
C SER A 166 -12.61 -3.23 9.68
N ASN A 167 -11.44 -2.68 10.07
CA ASN A 167 -11.36 -1.54 10.98
C ASN A 167 -11.10 -0.19 10.29
N LYS A 168 -10.73 -0.19 8.99
CA LYS A 168 -10.35 1.04 8.25
C LYS A 168 -11.14 1.14 6.94
N GLU A 169 -12.32 1.70 7.01
CA GLU A 169 -13.21 1.87 5.85
C GLU A 169 -12.59 2.71 4.73
N HIS A 170 -11.81 3.74 5.11
CA HIS A 170 -11.15 4.64 4.16
C HIS A 170 -10.08 3.98 3.30
N ILE A 171 -9.62 2.77 3.65
CA ILE A 171 -8.73 1.98 2.79
C ILE A 171 -9.58 1.21 1.79
N THR A 172 -9.46 1.58 0.53
CA THR A 172 -10.30 1.04 -0.55
C THR A 172 -9.60 -0.06 -1.33
N THR A 173 -8.26 -0.06 -1.35
CA THR A 173 -7.45 -0.94 -2.19
C THR A 173 -6.39 -1.65 -1.37
N PHE A 174 -6.29 -2.95 -1.52
CA PHE A 174 -5.27 -3.80 -0.91
C PHE A 174 -4.31 -4.30 -1.98
N VAL A 175 -3.01 -4.13 -1.75
CA VAL A 175 -1.96 -4.64 -2.63
C VAL A 175 -1.29 -5.82 -1.93
N ILE A 176 -1.38 -7.01 -2.55
CA ILE A 176 -0.81 -8.25 -2.04
C ILE A 176 0.41 -8.62 -2.88
N GLY A 177 1.58 -8.46 -2.30
CA GLY A 177 2.87 -8.77 -2.93
C GLY A 177 3.31 -10.18 -2.60
N SER A 178 2.85 -11.17 -3.35
CA SER A 178 3.26 -12.58 -3.31
C SER A 178 2.84 -13.29 -4.59
N GLY A 179 3.46 -14.41 -4.90
CA GLY A 179 3.04 -15.31 -5.98
C GLY A 179 2.32 -16.56 -5.49
N ASP A 180 2.12 -16.70 -4.16
CA ASP A 180 1.59 -17.91 -3.56
C ASP A 180 0.06 -17.99 -3.64
N SER A 181 -0.44 -19.13 -4.12
CA SER A 181 -1.88 -19.43 -4.17
C SER A 181 -2.57 -19.44 -2.81
N ASP A 182 -1.82 -19.64 -1.72
CA ASP A 182 -2.35 -19.68 -0.36
C ASP A 182 -2.97 -18.33 0.07
N PHE A 183 -2.66 -17.24 -0.64
CA PHE A 183 -3.30 -15.94 -0.46
C PHE A 183 -4.62 -15.76 -1.24
N SER A 184 -5.01 -16.70 -2.12
CA SER A 184 -6.29 -16.60 -2.87
C SER A 184 -7.52 -16.50 -1.96
N PRO A 185 -7.61 -17.21 -0.81
CA PRO A 185 -8.71 -17.01 0.14
C PRO A 185 -8.75 -15.62 0.75
N LEU A 186 -7.57 -15.01 1.03
CA LEU A 186 -7.49 -13.62 1.51
C LEU A 186 -8.05 -12.66 0.47
N VAL A 187 -7.64 -12.80 -0.80
CA VAL A 187 -8.12 -11.97 -1.91
C VAL A 187 -9.64 -12.03 -2.01
N SER A 188 -10.21 -13.25 -2.02
CA SER A 188 -11.67 -13.44 -2.05
C SER A 188 -12.34 -12.74 -0.87
N LYS A 189 -11.77 -12.86 0.33
CA LYS A 189 -12.36 -12.27 1.54
C LYS A 189 -12.27 -10.73 1.57
N LEU A 190 -11.21 -10.16 1.03
CA LEU A 190 -11.09 -8.70 0.86
C LEU A 190 -12.16 -8.18 -0.13
N LYS A 191 -12.38 -8.90 -1.23
CA LYS A 191 -13.42 -8.55 -2.23
C LYS A 191 -14.83 -8.67 -1.65
N GLU A 192 -15.12 -9.68 -0.82
CA GLU A 192 -16.37 -9.77 -0.06
C GLU A 192 -16.61 -8.54 0.84
N ASN A 193 -15.54 -7.94 1.36
CA ASN A 193 -15.57 -6.71 2.16
C ASN A 193 -15.54 -5.42 1.29
N ASN A 194 -15.90 -5.53 0.00
CA ASN A 194 -15.92 -4.41 -0.95
C ASN A 194 -14.57 -3.69 -1.08
N LYS A 195 -13.46 -4.43 -0.96
CA LYS A 195 -12.12 -3.91 -1.19
C LYS A 195 -11.62 -4.34 -2.57
N GLN A 196 -10.97 -3.42 -3.27
CA GLN A 196 -10.25 -3.74 -4.50
C GLN A 196 -8.93 -4.42 -4.15
N VAL A 197 -8.51 -5.43 -4.92
CA VAL A 197 -7.28 -6.16 -4.67
C VAL A 197 -6.37 -6.16 -5.89
N LEU A 198 -5.18 -5.59 -5.71
CA LEU A 198 -4.08 -5.65 -6.66
C LEU A 198 -3.09 -6.72 -6.22
N GLY A 199 -2.79 -7.66 -7.10
CA GLY A 199 -1.68 -8.59 -6.92
C GLY A 199 -0.36 -7.97 -7.40
N PHE A 200 0.74 -8.36 -6.79
CA PHE A 200 2.09 -8.02 -7.24
C PHE A 200 3.01 -9.22 -7.08
N GLY A 201 3.73 -9.58 -8.14
CA GLY A 201 4.60 -10.75 -8.11
C GLY A 201 5.60 -10.79 -9.26
N VAL A 202 6.18 -11.98 -9.46
CA VAL A 202 7.17 -12.30 -10.50
C VAL A 202 6.54 -13.27 -11.50
N LYS A 203 6.65 -13.01 -12.80
CA LYS A 203 5.95 -13.79 -13.86
C LYS A 203 6.13 -15.29 -13.76
N GLY A 204 7.35 -15.74 -13.51
CA GLY A 204 7.67 -17.17 -13.52
C GLY A 204 7.30 -17.94 -12.26
N SER A 205 7.01 -17.25 -11.14
CA SER A 205 6.78 -17.85 -9.82
C SER A 205 5.41 -17.54 -9.23
N THR A 206 4.54 -16.88 -9.98
CA THR A 206 3.20 -16.52 -9.52
C THR A 206 2.17 -17.54 -9.98
N SER A 207 1.31 -17.99 -9.04
CA SER A 207 0.21 -18.90 -9.32
C SER A 207 -0.89 -18.23 -10.15
N GLU A 208 -1.36 -18.90 -11.20
CA GLU A 208 -2.52 -18.45 -12.01
C GLU A 208 -3.77 -18.27 -11.12
N LEU A 209 -3.97 -19.14 -10.13
CA LEU A 209 -5.09 -19.04 -9.20
C LEU A 209 -5.09 -17.71 -8.44
N LEU A 210 -3.94 -17.21 -8.02
CA LEU A 210 -3.85 -15.92 -7.35
C LEU A 210 -4.12 -14.77 -8.31
N ILE A 211 -3.57 -14.85 -9.53
CA ILE A 211 -3.76 -13.82 -10.56
C ILE A 211 -5.23 -13.65 -10.91
N ASP A 212 -5.94 -14.76 -11.17
CA ASP A 212 -7.34 -14.76 -11.59
C ASP A 212 -8.30 -14.23 -10.51
N ASN A 213 -7.91 -14.34 -9.24
CA ASN A 213 -8.71 -13.81 -8.13
C ASN A 213 -8.53 -12.30 -7.92
N CYS A 214 -7.41 -11.70 -8.34
CA CYS A 214 -7.15 -10.29 -8.20
C CYS A 214 -7.95 -9.45 -9.21
N ASP A 215 -8.23 -8.19 -8.88
CA ASP A 215 -8.84 -7.25 -9.83
C ASP A 215 -7.83 -6.73 -10.85
N GLU A 216 -6.55 -6.68 -10.46
CA GLU A 216 -5.42 -6.35 -11.33
C GLU A 216 -4.17 -7.06 -10.80
N PHE A 217 -3.24 -7.41 -11.69
CA PHE A 217 -1.96 -7.99 -11.30
C PHE A 217 -0.78 -7.25 -11.93
N LEU A 218 0.20 -6.87 -11.09
CA LEU A 218 1.42 -6.18 -11.51
C LEU A 218 2.60 -7.14 -11.47
N TYR A 219 3.41 -7.15 -12.52
CA TYR A 219 4.62 -7.95 -12.58
C TYR A 219 5.88 -7.08 -12.45
N TYR A 220 6.83 -7.53 -11.62
CA TYR A 220 8.08 -6.82 -11.41
C TYR A 220 8.87 -6.59 -12.69
N GLU A 221 8.91 -7.58 -13.59
CA GLU A 221 9.61 -7.51 -14.86
C GLU A 221 9.08 -6.38 -15.76
N ASP A 222 7.77 -6.13 -15.71
CA ASP A 222 7.18 -5.04 -16.47
C ASP A 222 7.61 -3.68 -15.94
N LEU A 223 7.73 -3.53 -14.61
CA LEU A 223 8.22 -2.31 -13.97
C LEU A 223 9.68 -2.02 -14.34
N VAL A 224 10.54 -3.05 -14.36
CA VAL A 224 11.95 -2.92 -14.76
C VAL A 224 12.07 -2.54 -16.24
N ARG A 225 11.28 -3.17 -17.12
CA ARG A 225 11.27 -2.88 -18.55
C ARG A 225 10.84 -1.45 -18.86
N GLU A 226 9.86 -0.93 -18.12
CA GLU A 226 9.37 0.43 -18.28
C GLU A 226 10.41 1.47 -17.87
N LYS A 227 11.16 1.24 -16.78
CA LYS A 227 12.26 2.12 -16.34
C LYS A 227 13.33 2.28 -17.42
N THR A 228 13.64 1.24 -18.18
CA THR A 228 14.64 1.28 -19.23
C THR A 228 14.20 2.04 -20.50
N LYS A 229 12.90 2.26 -20.68
CA LYS A 229 12.34 2.99 -21.82
C LYS A 229 12.25 4.50 -21.63
N THR A 230 12.43 5.00 -20.43
CA THR A 230 12.40 6.45 -20.15
C THR A 230 13.60 7.11 -20.81
N ALA A 231 13.35 7.79 -21.94
CA ALA A 231 14.37 8.33 -22.83
C ALA A 231 15.29 9.34 -22.13
N SER A 232 16.55 9.31 -22.51
CA SER A 232 17.57 10.26 -22.08
C SER A 232 17.24 11.68 -22.57
N LEU A 233 16.92 12.58 -21.64
CA LEU A 233 16.81 14.03 -21.87
C LEU A 233 18.21 14.64 -21.98
N GLN A 234 18.99 14.21 -22.99
CA GLN A 234 20.39 14.66 -23.17
C GLN A 234 20.42 16.12 -23.62
N GLY A 235 21.25 16.93 -22.96
CA GLY A 235 21.50 18.31 -23.34
C GLY A 235 20.70 19.36 -22.58
N LEU A 236 19.83 18.99 -21.64
CA LEU A 236 19.11 19.95 -20.76
C LEU A 236 19.86 20.14 -19.43
N PRO A 237 19.71 21.30 -18.76
CA PRO A 237 20.16 21.48 -17.40
C PRO A 237 19.59 20.37 -16.49
N GLU A 238 20.41 19.86 -15.58
CA GLU A 238 20.07 18.71 -14.71
C GLU A 238 18.70 18.85 -14.03
N LYS A 239 18.41 20.01 -13.44
CA LYS A 239 17.11 20.30 -12.80
C LYS A 239 15.94 20.26 -13.78
N THR A 240 16.13 20.79 -14.97
CA THR A 240 15.08 20.81 -16.00
C THR A 240 14.83 19.38 -16.53
N ALA A 241 15.90 18.62 -16.72
CA ALA A 241 15.81 17.21 -17.14
C ALA A 241 15.07 16.37 -16.09
N GLU A 242 15.34 16.59 -14.78
CA GLU A 242 14.64 15.93 -13.69
C GLU A 242 13.13 16.26 -13.70
N ALA A 243 12.77 17.55 -13.85
CA ALA A 243 11.37 17.98 -13.92
C ALA A 243 10.65 17.36 -15.13
N PHE A 244 11.28 17.32 -16.29
CA PHE A 244 10.70 16.73 -17.49
C PHE A 244 10.62 15.21 -17.42
N SER A 245 11.58 14.53 -16.78
CA SER A 245 11.50 13.10 -16.50
C SER A 245 10.29 12.78 -15.63
N LEU A 246 10.09 13.51 -14.53
CA LEU A 246 8.94 13.34 -13.65
C LEU A 246 7.61 13.66 -14.37
N LEU A 247 7.60 14.69 -15.25
CA LEU A 247 6.45 15.02 -16.09
C LEU A 247 6.08 13.88 -17.03
N MET A 248 7.05 13.36 -17.78
CA MET A 248 6.86 12.23 -18.71
C MET A 248 6.37 10.98 -18.01
N ASP A 249 6.98 10.62 -16.88
CA ASP A 249 6.58 9.48 -16.06
C ASP A 249 5.15 9.63 -15.55
N SER A 250 4.72 10.85 -15.24
CA SER A 250 3.36 11.13 -14.77
C SER A 250 2.33 11.07 -15.90
N ILE A 251 2.69 11.53 -17.09
CA ILE A 251 1.84 11.42 -18.31
C ILE A 251 1.67 9.95 -18.70
N LEU A 252 2.76 9.17 -18.70
CA LEU A 252 2.72 7.72 -19.00
C LEU A 252 1.85 6.98 -17.96
N ALA A 253 1.93 7.37 -16.68
CA ALA A 253 1.10 6.83 -15.62
C ALA A 253 -0.39 7.02 -15.93
N LEU A 254 -0.80 8.24 -16.24
CA LEU A 254 -2.19 8.56 -16.56
C LEU A 254 -2.69 7.88 -17.84
N LYS A 255 -1.82 7.73 -18.86
CA LYS A 255 -2.14 6.95 -20.07
C LYS A 255 -2.37 5.47 -19.75
N ARG A 256 -1.60 4.86 -18.84
CA ARG A 256 -1.79 3.46 -18.39
C ARG A 256 -3.12 3.26 -17.65
N GLU A 257 -3.56 4.28 -16.92
CA GLU A 257 -4.87 4.29 -16.24
C GLU A 257 -6.04 4.60 -17.20
N ASN A 258 -5.81 4.52 -18.52
CA ASN A 258 -6.80 4.75 -19.56
C ASN A 258 -7.56 6.09 -19.43
N LYS A 259 -6.88 7.14 -18.94
CA LYS A 259 -7.48 8.47 -18.91
C LYS A 259 -7.58 9.02 -20.32
N GLU A 260 -8.80 9.25 -20.80
CA GLU A 260 -9.06 9.76 -22.16
C GLU A 260 -8.54 11.19 -22.36
N ILE A 261 -8.64 12.03 -21.32
CA ILE A 261 -8.23 13.44 -21.38
C ILE A 261 -7.22 13.70 -20.27
N LEU A 262 -6.01 14.10 -20.67
CA LEU A 262 -4.92 14.40 -19.73
C LEU A 262 -4.86 15.90 -19.43
N TRP A 263 -5.61 16.30 -18.40
CA TRP A 263 -5.57 17.69 -17.93
C TRP A 263 -4.24 17.99 -17.21
N GLY A 264 -3.71 19.20 -17.42
CA GLY A 264 -2.49 19.64 -16.74
C GLY A 264 -2.58 19.54 -15.21
N SER A 265 -3.76 19.78 -14.62
CA SER A 265 -4.00 19.64 -13.19
C SER A 265 -3.85 18.18 -12.71
N MET A 266 -4.34 17.21 -13.48
CA MET A 266 -4.19 15.78 -13.16
C MET A 266 -2.72 15.34 -13.21
N VAL A 267 -2.00 15.82 -14.21
CA VAL A 267 -0.56 15.55 -14.35
C VAL A 267 0.20 16.14 -13.16
N LYS A 268 -0.08 17.39 -12.77
CA LYS A 268 0.52 18.03 -11.59
C LYS A 268 0.25 17.21 -10.32
N GLN A 269 -0.99 16.80 -10.11
CA GLN A 269 -1.36 15.97 -8.95
C GLN A 269 -0.60 14.64 -8.91
N THR A 270 -0.45 13.99 -10.07
CA THR A 270 0.33 12.74 -10.16
C THR A 270 1.82 12.99 -9.90
N MET A 271 2.40 14.08 -10.40
CA MET A 271 3.77 14.49 -10.08
C MET A 271 3.96 14.71 -8.57
N GLN A 272 3.04 15.39 -7.91
CA GLN A 272 3.07 15.65 -6.47
C GLN A 272 2.88 14.38 -5.64
N ARG A 273 2.10 13.41 -6.10
CA ARG A 273 2.01 12.08 -5.46
C ARG A 273 3.33 11.31 -5.54
N LYS A 274 3.99 11.36 -6.70
CA LYS A 274 5.29 10.69 -6.90
C LYS A 274 6.43 11.41 -6.18
N ASN A 275 6.38 12.72 -6.14
CA ASN A 275 7.35 13.58 -5.45
C ASN A 275 6.63 14.66 -4.64
N PRO A 276 6.34 14.41 -3.34
CA PRO A 276 5.63 15.37 -2.49
C PRO A 276 6.33 16.71 -2.31
N SER A 277 7.65 16.77 -2.54
CA SER A 277 8.43 18.01 -2.51
C SER A 277 8.45 18.77 -3.84
N PHE A 278 7.75 18.26 -4.87
CA PHE A 278 7.70 18.89 -6.17
C PHE A 278 7.14 20.32 -6.07
N ASN A 279 7.97 21.25 -6.53
CA ASN A 279 7.63 22.68 -6.63
C ASN A 279 8.27 23.23 -7.90
N GLU A 280 7.47 23.81 -8.77
CA GLU A 280 7.91 24.35 -10.05
C GLU A 280 9.05 25.36 -9.90
N SER A 281 8.99 26.19 -8.84
CA SER A 281 10.00 27.23 -8.59
C SER A 281 11.39 26.65 -8.32
N TYR A 282 11.49 25.46 -7.71
CA TYR A 282 12.76 24.78 -7.51
C TYR A 282 13.44 24.42 -8.83
N TYR A 283 12.64 24.08 -9.83
CA TYR A 283 13.07 23.73 -11.19
C TYR A 283 13.22 24.94 -12.13
N GLY A 284 12.96 26.17 -11.62
CA GLY A 284 13.12 27.41 -12.37
C GLY A 284 11.89 27.87 -13.14
N PHE A 285 10.72 27.30 -12.90
CA PHE A 285 9.45 27.69 -13.51
C PHE A 285 8.57 28.48 -12.55
N ARG A 286 7.92 29.56 -13.00
CA ARG A 286 7.05 30.40 -12.17
C ARG A 286 5.71 29.74 -11.88
N ALA A 287 5.25 28.89 -12.79
CA ALA A 287 3.99 28.19 -12.69
C ALA A 287 4.08 26.84 -13.43
N PHE A 288 3.16 25.94 -13.12
CA PHE A 288 3.09 24.64 -13.78
C PHE A 288 2.80 24.74 -15.30
N SER A 289 2.02 25.75 -15.70
CA SER A 289 1.79 26.07 -17.10
C SER A 289 3.09 26.37 -17.86
N GLU A 290 4.01 27.12 -17.25
CA GLU A 290 5.31 27.43 -17.84
C GLU A 290 6.18 26.18 -18.02
N LEU A 291 6.13 25.24 -17.06
CA LEU A 291 6.80 23.95 -17.20
C LEU A 291 6.23 23.15 -18.38
N LEU A 292 4.90 23.11 -18.54
CA LEU A 292 4.26 22.44 -19.68
C LEU A 292 4.64 23.09 -21.01
N GLU A 293 4.60 24.42 -21.11
CA GLU A 293 4.98 25.17 -22.30
C GLU A 293 6.47 24.97 -22.66
N ALA A 294 7.34 24.89 -21.64
CA ALA A 294 8.75 24.59 -21.84
C ALA A 294 8.97 23.18 -22.35
N ALA A 295 8.22 22.19 -21.86
CA ALA A 295 8.27 20.82 -22.32
C ALA A 295 7.75 20.68 -23.79
N GLU A 296 6.71 21.43 -24.17
CA GLU A 296 6.24 21.51 -25.56
C GLU A 296 7.30 22.15 -26.47
N LYS A 297 7.93 23.23 -26.03
CA LYS A 297 8.99 23.91 -26.78
C LYS A 297 10.21 23.05 -27.04
N GLN A 298 10.47 22.08 -26.16
CA GLN A 298 11.50 21.04 -26.33
C GLN A 298 11.04 19.84 -27.15
N GLY A 299 9.80 19.86 -27.66
CA GLY A 299 9.24 18.75 -28.44
C GLY A 299 8.99 17.49 -27.62
N ILE A 300 8.86 17.61 -26.29
CA ILE A 300 8.64 16.43 -25.40
C ILE A 300 7.17 16.06 -25.38
N ILE A 301 6.27 17.07 -25.33
CA ILE A 301 4.82 16.88 -25.27
C ILE A 301 4.12 17.78 -26.30
N VAL A 302 2.87 17.46 -26.58
CA VAL A 302 1.97 18.30 -27.40
C VAL A 302 0.84 18.79 -26.51
N LEU A 303 0.63 20.12 -26.48
CA LEU A 303 -0.41 20.77 -25.70
C LEU A 303 -1.56 21.22 -26.58
N LYS A 304 -2.75 21.19 -26.00
CA LYS A 304 -3.96 21.85 -26.52
C LYS A 304 -4.57 22.69 -25.40
N ARG A 305 -4.99 23.90 -25.74
CA ARG A 305 -5.72 24.74 -24.79
C ARG A 305 -7.21 24.49 -24.92
N ASP A 306 -7.84 24.18 -23.81
CA ASP A 306 -9.31 24.06 -23.78
C ASP A 306 -9.96 25.44 -23.92
N ALA A 307 -10.89 25.57 -24.86
CA ALA A 307 -11.52 26.84 -25.19
C ALA A 307 -12.47 27.35 -24.07
N LYS A 308 -12.96 26.46 -23.21
CA LYS A 308 -13.91 26.79 -22.14
C LYS A 308 -13.22 27.18 -20.83
N SER A 309 -12.25 26.37 -20.41
CA SER A 309 -11.56 26.56 -19.12
C SER A 309 -10.22 27.29 -19.24
N GLY A 310 -9.68 27.43 -20.46
CA GLY A 310 -8.33 27.94 -20.68
C GLY A 310 -7.21 27.03 -20.19
N SER A 311 -7.53 25.86 -19.65
CA SER A 311 -6.60 24.89 -19.09
C SER A 311 -5.85 24.12 -20.18
N TYR A 312 -4.62 23.68 -19.89
CA TYR A 312 -3.87 22.82 -20.79
C TYR A 312 -4.33 21.37 -20.74
N ILE A 313 -4.45 20.77 -21.91
CA ILE A 313 -4.66 19.33 -22.14
C ILE A 313 -3.42 18.82 -22.88
N ILE A 314 -2.85 17.75 -22.37
CA ILE A 314 -1.74 17.05 -23.02
C ILE A 314 -2.34 16.03 -24.00
N THR A 315 -2.06 16.18 -25.29
CA THR A 315 -2.63 15.31 -26.34
C THR A 315 -1.70 14.17 -26.75
N GLY A 316 -0.40 14.30 -26.53
CA GLY A 316 0.58 13.27 -26.88
C GLY A 316 2.00 13.63 -26.50
N PHE A 317 2.95 12.80 -26.94
CA PHE A 317 4.39 13.10 -26.91
C PHE A 317 4.81 13.68 -28.25
N GLY A 318 5.76 14.63 -28.23
CA GLY A 318 6.13 15.42 -29.40
C GLY A 318 6.90 14.66 -30.50
N ASN A 319 7.31 13.42 -30.25
CA ASN A 319 8.07 12.59 -31.19
C ASN A 319 7.24 11.36 -31.70
N GLU A 320 5.91 11.39 -31.61
CA GLU A 320 5.02 10.41 -32.24
C GLU A 320 4.53 10.87 -33.59
#